data_c67a3655b153e01810b4a34e8aed8e03
#
_entry.id   c67a3655b153e01810b4a34e8aed8e03
#
_cell.length_a   1.000
_cell.length_b   1.000
_cell.length_c   1.000
_cell.angle_alpha   90.00
_cell.angle_beta   90.00
_cell.angle_gamma   90.00
#
_symmetry.space_group_name_H-M   'P 1'
#
loop_
_entity.id
_entity.type
_entity.pdbx_description
1 polymer ?
#
loop_
_entity_poly.entity_id
_entity_poly.type
_entity_poly.pdbx_seq_one_letter_code
_entity_poly.pdbx_strand_id
1 'polypeptide(L)'
;MKHEPASAPANQSDTAPLRSDNVLSAASPIGRRLKHDMDRLFGRGELRVPTRGDDERDRSYSLNRSRAVRSTPSGRACRILNQPIADCLDMQSQSRQAAWMLAGPGHRSERMLLAKAVALIEQQVDQLGRRIVELGGAVEGSVRQVAARSGLNEHPAAADGVAAHIESVVLAFGLVSGAMREDCGELSALGDETSRKVLGRTAEQFTHCHERLETLLSATAESSFADQ
;
A
#
# COMPACT_ATOMS: atom_id res chain seq x y z
N MET A 1 55.04 43.00 9.73
CA MET A 1 54.74 42.38 8.42
C MET A 1 53.49 41.53 8.64
N LYS A 2 52.34 42.03 8.14
CA LYS A 2 51.02 41.38 8.25
C LYS A 2 50.82 40.60 6.96
N HIS A 3 50.58 39.27 7.06
CA HIS A 3 50.15 38.45 5.95
C HIS A 3 48.63 38.29 6.02
N GLU A 4 47.99 38.80 5.04
CA GLU A 4 46.58 38.66 4.74
C GLU A 4 46.35 37.35 3.93
N PRO A 5 45.40 36.48 4.26
CA PRO A 5 45.09 35.33 3.41
C PRO A 5 44.03 35.72 2.36
N ALA A 6 44.32 35.35 1.13
CA ALA A 6 43.50 35.56 -0.05
C ALA A 6 42.18 34.80 0.04
N SER A 7 41.08 35.51 -0.28
CA SER A 7 39.73 34.97 -0.43
C SER A 7 39.59 34.15 -1.73
N ALA A 8 39.16 32.88 -1.60
CA ALA A 8 38.76 32.07 -2.73
C ALA A 8 37.36 32.49 -3.26
N PRO A 9 37.11 32.41 -4.59
CA PRO A 9 35.81 32.77 -5.11
C PRO A 9 34.75 31.68 -4.85
N ALA A 10 33.58 32.13 -4.39
CA ALA A 10 32.39 31.31 -4.22
C ALA A 10 31.89 30.80 -5.59
N ASN A 11 31.90 29.50 -5.75
CA ASN A 11 31.27 28.82 -6.90
C ASN A 11 29.75 28.82 -6.68
N GLN A 12 29.06 29.78 -7.29
CA GLN A 12 27.59 29.77 -7.37
C GLN A 12 27.20 28.77 -8.47
N SER A 13 26.87 27.54 -8.05
CA SER A 13 26.16 26.61 -8.91
C SER A 13 24.69 27.05 -8.99
N ASP A 14 24.36 27.73 -10.08
CA ASP A 14 23.01 28.06 -10.53
C ASP A 14 22.26 26.76 -10.87
N THR A 15 21.66 26.13 -9.87
CA THR A 15 20.67 25.07 -10.08
C THR A 15 19.29 25.72 -10.16
N ALA A 16 18.93 26.17 -11.37
CA ALA A 16 17.56 26.53 -11.67
C ALA A 16 16.65 25.30 -11.44
N PRO A 17 15.52 25.45 -10.73
CA PRO A 17 14.59 24.34 -10.56
C PRO A 17 14.05 23.91 -11.92
N LEU A 18 14.23 22.64 -12.27
CA LEU A 18 13.59 22.02 -13.43
C LEU A 18 12.07 22.16 -13.26
N ARG A 19 11.46 23.05 -14.03
CA ARG A 19 10.01 23.18 -14.12
C ARG A 19 9.47 21.88 -14.70
N SER A 20 8.70 21.15 -13.89
CA SER A 20 8.08 19.86 -14.22
C SER A 20 7.06 19.92 -15.37
N ASP A 21 6.70 21.12 -15.82
CA ASP A 21 5.60 21.33 -16.77
C ASP A 21 5.97 21.07 -18.24
N ASN A 22 7.23 20.81 -18.54
CA ASN A 22 7.70 20.75 -19.93
C ASN A 22 8.20 19.38 -20.40
N VAL A 23 8.32 18.38 -19.53
CA VAL A 23 8.90 17.07 -19.88
C VAL A 23 7.91 16.18 -20.63
N LEU A 24 6.61 16.32 -20.37
CA LEU A 24 5.54 15.53 -20.99
C LEU A 24 4.79 16.28 -22.12
N SER A 25 5.23 17.47 -22.50
CA SER A 25 4.67 18.16 -23.65
C SER A 25 4.87 17.35 -24.93
N ALA A 26 3.83 17.22 -25.76
CA ALA A 26 3.90 16.55 -27.07
C ALA A 26 4.97 17.14 -28.00
N ALA A 27 5.46 18.36 -27.71
CA ALA A 27 6.55 19.02 -28.42
C ALA A 27 7.96 18.63 -27.93
N SER A 28 8.07 17.99 -26.76
CA SER A 28 9.38 17.55 -26.22
C SER A 28 9.88 16.29 -26.96
N PRO A 29 11.20 16.06 -27.02
CA PRO A 29 11.74 14.82 -27.62
C PRO A 29 11.21 13.55 -26.96
N ILE A 30 11.00 13.58 -25.65
CA ILE A 30 10.44 12.47 -24.85
C ILE A 30 8.95 12.28 -25.16
N GLY A 31 8.18 13.37 -25.22
CA GLY A 31 6.76 13.32 -25.56
C GLY A 31 6.50 12.79 -26.99
N ARG A 32 7.34 13.16 -27.96
CA ARG A 32 7.26 12.61 -29.34
C ARG A 32 7.58 11.12 -29.38
N ARG A 33 8.55 10.65 -28.60
CA ARG A 33 8.93 9.24 -28.55
C ARG A 33 7.84 8.40 -27.88
N LEU A 34 7.29 8.88 -26.77
CA LEU A 34 6.13 8.24 -26.10
C LEU A 34 4.92 8.16 -27.02
N LYS A 35 4.60 9.23 -27.76
CA LYS A 35 3.50 9.22 -28.72
C LYS A 35 3.72 8.20 -29.83
N HIS A 36 4.92 8.12 -30.38
CA HIS A 36 5.26 7.16 -31.43
C HIS A 36 5.14 5.70 -30.94
N ASP A 37 5.58 5.43 -29.70
CA ASP A 37 5.50 4.10 -29.10
C ASP A 37 4.04 3.72 -28.75
N MET A 38 3.24 4.68 -28.31
CA MET A 38 1.80 4.51 -28.08
C MET A 38 1.03 4.26 -29.36
N ASP A 39 1.31 5.02 -30.42
CA ASP A 39 0.69 4.84 -31.76
C ASP A 39 1.04 3.47 -32.37
N ARG A 40 2.22 2.94 -32.03
CA ARG A 40 2.66 1.60 -32.46
C ARG A 40 2.01 0.47 -31.71
N LEU A 41 1.72 0.65 -30.41
CA LEU A 41 1.14 -0.38 -29.53
C LEU A 41 -0.39 -0.42 -29.58
N PHE A 42 -1.04 0.74 -29.77
CA PHE A 42 -2.49 0.87 -29.61
C PHE A 42 -3.21 1.35 -30.88
N GLY A 43 -2.50 1.54 -32.01
CA GLY A 43 -3.06 2.07 -33.25
C GLY A 43 -3.18 3.60 -33.20
N ARG A 44 -3.27 4.24 -34.40
CA ARG A 44 -3.44 5.69 -34.54
C ARG A 44 -4.86 6.12 -34.17
N GLY A 45 -5.18 6.15 -32.88
CA GLY A 45 -6.32 6.85 -32.34
C GLY A 45 -5.93 8.29 -32.04
N GLU A 46 -6.71 9.28 -32.44
CA GLU A 46 -6.51 10.66 -31.99
C GLU A 46 -6.60 10.71 -30.45
N LEU A 47 -5.45 10.78 -29.79
CA LEU A 47 -5.38 11.14 -28.38
C LEU A 47 -5.83 12.60 -28.27
N ARG A 48 -7.11 12.79 -27.99
CA ARG A 48 -7.65 14.10 -27.68
C ARG A 48 -7.07 14.52 -26.31
N VAL A 49 -6.09 15.40 -26.33
CA VAL A 49 -5.59 16.02 -25.09
C VAL A 49 -6.72 16.89 -24.54
N PRO A 50 -7.28 16.60 -23.35
CA PRO A 50 -8.35 17.41 -22.78
C PRO A 50 -7.87 18.84 -22.59
N THR A 51 -8.67 19.82 -23.00
CA THR A 51 -8.40 21.23 -22.71
C THR A 51 -8.85 21.56 -21.30
N ARG A 52 -8.27 22.60 -20.69
CA ARG A 52 -8.55 23.02 -19.28
C ARG A 52 -10.06 23.25 -18.99
N GLY A 53 -10.86 23.49 -20.02
CA GLY A 53 -12.31 23.65 -19.90
C GLY A 53 -13.10 22.33 -19.88
N ASP A 54 -12.55 21.27 -20.49
CA ASP A 54 -13.15 19.94 -20.50
C ASP A 54 -12.92 19.24 -19.14
N ASP A 55 -11.79 19.55 -18.46
CA ASP A 55 -11.40 19.00 -17.17
C ASP A 55 -12.38 19.37 -16.02
N GLU A 56 -12.97 20.55 -16.03
CA GLU A 56 -13.85 21.00 -14.94
C GLU A 56 -15.25 20.38 -15.02
N ARG A 57 -15.77 20.21 -16.25
CA ARG A 57 -17.05 19.52 -16.49
C ARG A 57 -16.94 18.01 -16.28
N ASP A 58 -15.84 17.41 -16.73
CA ASP A 58 -15.56 15.98 -16.52
C ASP A 58 -15.31 15.65 -15.05
N ARG A 59 -14.64 16.52 -14.30
CA ARG A 59 -14.46 16.38 -12.84
C ARG A 59 -15.78 16.49 -12.09
N SER A 60 -16.64 17.43 -12.43
CA SER A 60 -17.94 17.56 -11.77
C SER A 60 -18.89 16.40 -12.10
N TYR A 61 -18.87 15.90 -13.35
CA TYR A 61 -19.65 14.75 -13.77
C TYR A 61 -19.11 13.45 -13.14
N SER A 62 -17.80 13.26 -13.10
CA SER A 62 -17.16 12.11 -12.46
C SER A 62 -17.34 12.12 -10.93
N LEU A 63 -17.29 13.28 -10.27
CA LEU A 63 -17.55 13.43 -8.84
C LEU A 63 -19.01 13.12 -8.49
N ASN A 64 -19.98 13.60 -9.27
CA ASN A 64 -21.39 13.32 -9.05
C ASN A 64 -21.72 11.84 -9.33
N ARG A 65 -21.15 11.25 -10.37
CA ARG A 65 -21.30 9.82 -10.67
C ARG A 65 -20.66 8.95 -9.58
N SER A 66 -19.47 9.31 -9.12
CA SER A 66 -18.78 8.63 -8.02
C SER A 66 -19.57 8.73 -6.71
N ARG A 67 -20.21 9.88 -6.44
CA ARG A 67 -21.04 10.08 -5.24
C ARG A 67 -22.33 9.24 -5.31
N ALA A 68 -22.99 9.17 -6.47
CA ALA A 68 -24.19 8.35 -6.68
C ALA A 68 -23.88 6.85 -6.57
N VAL A 69 -22.75 6.39 -7.14
CA VAL A 69 -22.28 5.00 -7.02
C VAL A 69 -21.95 4.65 -5.57
N ARG A 70 -21.34 5.57 -4.82
CA ARG A 70 -20.99 5.37 -3.40
C ARG A 70 -22.20 5.16 -2.48
N SER A 71 -23.38 5.61 -2.86
CA SER A 71 -24.62 5.44 -2.07
C SER A 71 -25.35 4.12 -2.35
N THR A 72 -24.99 3.41 -3.43
CA THR A 72 -25.55 2.09 -3.73
C THR A 72 -25.02 1.01 -2.76
N PRO A 73 -25.76 -0.12 -2.59
CA PRO A 73 -25.24 -1.25 -1.82
C PRO A 73 -23.86 -1.71 -2.30
N SER A 74 -23.65 -1.86 -3.61
CA SER A 74 -22.35 -2.22 -4.20
C SER A 74 -21.27 -1.17 -3.90
N GLY A 75 -21.59 0.11 -3.98
CA GLY A 75 -20.66 1.19 -3.67
C GLY A 75 -20.30 1.25 -2.17
N ARG A 76 -21.22 0.83 -1.28
CA ARG A 76 -20.94 0.65 0.15
C ARG A 76 -20.04 -0.56 0.38
N ALA A 77 -20.31 -1.68 -0.28
CA ALA A 77 -19.47 -2.88 -0.21
C ALA A 77 -18.03 -2.58 -0.70
N CYS A 78 -17.86 -1.83 -1.80
CA CYS A 78 -16.54 -1.41 -2.27
C CYS A 78 -15.78 -0.56 -1.23
N ARG A 79 -16.46 0.32 -0.48
CA ARG A 79 -15.81 1.12 0.58
C ARG A 79 -15.36 0.24 1.75
N ILE A 80 -16.20 -0.70 2.18
CA ILE A 80 -15.87 -1.67 3.22
C ILE A 80 -14.64 -2.47 2.78
N LEU A 81 -14.60 -3.00 1.56
CA LEU A 81 -13.48 -3.80 1.07
C LEU A 81 -12.18 -3.00 0.83
N ASN A 82 -12.25 -1.69 0.58
CA ASN A 82 -11.06 -0.86 0.38
C ASN A 82 -10.31 -0.55 1.68
N GLN A 83 -10.96 -0.58 2.84
CA GLN A 83 -10.26 -0.40 4.12
C GLN A 83 -9.32 -1.57 4.41
N PRO A 84 -9.76 -2.85 4.40
CA PRO A 84 -8.86 -3.98 4.51
C PRO A 84 -7.71 -4.01 3.49
N ILE A 85 -7.91 -3.52 2.27
CA ILE A 85 -6.81 -3.42 1.29
C ILE A 85 -5.72 -2.46 1.78
N ALA A 86 -6.09 -1.29 2.30
CA ALA A 86 -5.12 -0.33 2.81
C ALA A 86 -4.33 -0.91 4.00
N ASP A 87 -5.03 -1.51 4.96
CA ASP A 87 -4.41 -2.13 6.13
C ASP A 87 -3.52 -3.32 5.75
N CYS A 88 -3.94 -4.16 4.79
CA CYS A 88 -3.15 -5.27 4.28
C CYS A 88 -1.86 -4.82 3.58
N LEU A 89 -1.92 -3.78 2.73
CA LEU A 89 -0.75 -3.26 2.03
C LEU A 89 0.26 -2.63 2.99
N ASP A 90 -0.20 -1.95 4.02
CA ASP A 90 0.66 -1.45 5.09
C ASP A 90 1.26 -2.61 5.90
N MET A 91 0.44 -3.56 6.36
CA MET A 91 0.90 -4.77 7.05
C MET A 91 1.93 -5.56 6.23
N GLN A 92 1.75 -5.62 4.89
CA GLN A 92 2.73 -6.25 4.00
C GLN A 92 4.07 -5.51 4.02
N SER A 93 4.04 -4.18 3.99
CA SER A 93 5.24 -3.34 4.08
C SER A 93 5.96 -3.53 5.41
N GLN A 94 5.23 -3.49 6.52
CA GLN A 94 5.76 -3.71 7.87
C GLN A 94 6.34 -5.11 8.05
N SER A 95 5.68 -6.16 7.52
CA SER A 95 6.18 -7.54 7.56
C SER A 95 7.48 -7.72 6.77
N ARG A 96 7.64 -7.03 5.64
CA ARG A 96 8.90 -7.01 4.89
C ARG A 96 9.98 -6.27 5.65
N GLN A 97 9.67 -5.14 6.25
CA GLN A 97 10.61 -4.38 7.09
C GLN A 97 11.08 -5.23 8.27
N ALA A 98 10.17 -5.89 8.99
CA ALA A 98 10.51 -6.83 10.06
C ALA A 98 11.48 -7.91 9.57
N ALA A 99 11.21 -8.54 8.42
CA ALA A 99 12.09 -9.56 7.85
C ALA A 99 13.49 -9.04 7.53
N TRP A 100 13.63 -7.80 7.08
CA TRP A 100 14.94 -7.17 6.84
C TRP A 100 15.69 -6.86 8.14
N MET A 101 14.96 -6.48 9.19
CA MET A 101 15.56 -6.17 10.50
C MET A 101 16.06 -7.42 11.24
N LEU A 102 15.56 -8.60 10.90
CA LEU A 102 16.03 -9.88 11.44
C LEU A 102 17.32 -10.35 10.74
N ALA A 103 18.39 -9.56 10.82
CA ALA A 103 19.67 -9.90 10.20
C ALA A 103 20.37 -11.05 10.96
N GLY A 104 21.24 -11.79 10.23
CA GLY A 104 22.07 -12.84 10.82
C GLY A 104 21.52 -14.27 10.64
N PRO A 105 22.38 -15.30 10.88
CA PRO A 105 22.01 -16.70 10.64
C PRO A 105 21.01 -17.27 11.65
N GLY A 106 20.97 -16.74 12.88
CA GLY A 106 20.10 -17.21 13.96
C GLY A 106 18.62 -17.03 13.72
N HIS A 107 18.20 -16.10 12.83
CA HIS A 107 16.79 -15.74 12.60
C HIS A 107 16.23 -16.24 11.26
N ARG A 108 16.72 -17.40 10.79
CA ARG A 108 16.26 -17.94 9.49
C ARG A 108 14.80 -18.38 9.50
N SER A 109 14.35 -19.03 10.57
CA SER A 109 12.97 -19.50 10.75
C SER A 109 11.97 -18.35 10.77
N GLU A 110 12.31 -17.30 11.50
CA GLU A 110 11.50 -16.10 11.63
C GLU A 110 11.35 -15.38 10.30
N ARG A 111 12.46 -15.17 9.60
CA ARG A 111 12.43 -14.58 8.24
C ARG A 111 11.60 -15.41 7.26
N MET A 112 11.70 -16.75 7.33
CA MET A 112 10.90 -17.62 6.48
C MET A 112 9.40 -17.51 6.79
N LEU A 113 9.02 -17.40 8.06
CA LEU A 113 7.62 -17.23 8.45
C LEU A 113 7.09 -15.87 8.01
N LEU A 114 7.85 -14.79 8.20
CA LEU A 114 7.49 -13.46 7.73
C LEU A 114 7.36 -13.40 6.20
N ALA A 115 8.25 -14.06 5.47
CA ALA A 115 8.14 -14.15 4.01
C ALA A 115 6.86 -14.88 3.56
N LYS A 116 6.44 -15.93 4.27
CA LYS A 116 5.16 -16.62 4.01
C LYS A 116 3.97 -15.72 4.35
N ALA A 117 4.06 -14.93 5.42
CA ALA A 117 3.04 -13.96 5.79
C ALA A 117 2.89 -12.89 4.69
N VAL A 118 3.99 -12.34 4.16
CA VAL A 118 3.98 -11.39 3.03
C VAL A 118 3.29 -11.99 1.80
N ALA A 119 3.62 -13.23 1.43
CA ALA A 119 3.00 -13.90 0.28
C ALA A 119 1.50 -14.16 0.50
N LEU A 120 1.10 -14.51 1.73
CA LEU A 120 -0.31 -14.66 2.08
C LEU A 120 -1.06 -13.34 1.92
N ILE A 121 -0.52 -12.24 2.47
CA ILE A 121 -1.14 -10.92 2.36
C ILE A 121 -1.34 -10.54 0.89
N GLU A 122 -0.31 -10.70 0.06
CA GLU A 122 -0.36 -10.40 -1.38
C GLU A 122 -1.50 -11.15 -2.07
N GLN A 123 -1.62 -12.45 -1.82
CA GLN A 123 -2.70 -13.27 -2.35
C GLN A 123 -4.09 -12.76 -1.92
N GLN A 124 -4.24 -12.35 -0.66
CA GLN A 124 -5.53 -11.87 -0.15
C GLN A 124 -5.89 -10.49 -0.71
N VAL A 125 -4.93 -9.57 -0.82
CA VAL A 125 -5.12 -8.26 -1.47
C VAL A 125 -5.61 -8.43 -2.90
N ASP A 126 -5.03 -9.36 -3.67
CA ASP A 126 -5.48 -9.67 -5.02
C ASP A 126 -6.93 -10.15 -5.08
N GLN A 127 -7.35 -11.00 -4.14
CA GLN A 127 -8.73 -11.49 -4.08
C GLN A 127 -9.72 -10.36 -3.75
N LEU A 128 -9.39 -9.52 -2.76
CA LEU A 128 -10.21 -8.37 -2.38
C LEU A 128 -10.29 -7.35 -3.52
N GLY A 129 -9.16 -7.08 -4.18
CA GLY A 129 -9.10 -6.15 -5.31
C GLY A 129 -9.96 -6.62 -6.48
N ARG A 130 -9.90 -7.90 -6.85
CA ARG A 130 -10.78 -8.50 -7.88
C ARG A 130 -12.25 -8.35 -7.50
N ARG A 131 -12.60 -8.59 -6.23
CA ARG A 131 -13.98 -8.45 -5.77
C ARG A 131 -14.50 -7.02 -5.90
N ILE A 132 -13.68 -6.00 -5.58
CA ILE A 132 -14.05 -4.60 -5.78
C ILE A 132 -14.32 -4.30 -7.25
N VAL A 133 -13.48 -4.80 -8.16
CA VAL A 133 -13.66 -4.61 -9.61
C VAL A 133 -14.94 -5.30 -10.10
N GLU A 134 -15.26 -6.51 -9.64
CA GLU A 134 -16.51 -7.21 -9.95
C GLU A 134 -17.74 -6.42 -9.50
N LEU A 135 -17.66 -5.69 -8.41
CA LEU A 135 -18.72 -4.80 -7.92
C LEU A 135 -18.83 -3.49 -8.72
N GLY A 136 -17.95 -3.27 -9.71
CA GLY A 136 -17.86 -2.04 -10.48
C GLY A 136 -17.18 -0.89 -9.76
N GLY A 137 -16.43 -1.18 -8.68
CA GLY A 137 -15.68 -0.22 -7.90
C GLY A 137 -14.24 0.00 -8.40
N ALA A 138 -13.56 0.94 -7.76
CA ALA A 138 -12.12 1.19 -7.95
C ALA A 138 -11.35 0.75 -6.71
N VAL A 139 -10.23 0.07 -6.93
CA VAL A 139 -9.29 -0.33 -5.87
C VAL A 139 -8.46 0.88 -5.47
N GLU A 140 -8.37 1.17 -4.17
CA GLU A 140 -7.63 2.30 -3.62
C GLU A 140 -6.36 1.79 -2.90
N GLY A 141 -5.39 1.27 -3.67
CA GLY A 141 -4.17 0.62 -3.18
C GLY A 141 -2.86 1.35 -3.49
N SER A 142 -2.89 2.61 -3.92
CA SER A 142 -1.65 3.36 -4.11
C SER A 142 -1.00 3.73 -2.77
N VAL A 143 0.33 3.87 -2.71
CA VAL A 143 1.07 4.19 -1.48
C VAL A 143 0.49 5.39 -0.73
N ARG A 144 0.08 6.45 -1.45
CA ARG A 144 -0.52 7.63 -0.83
C ARG A 144 -1.91 7.36 -0.24
N GLN A 145 -2.70 6.51 -0.89
CA GLN A 145 -4.02 6.11 -0.41
C GLN A 145 -3.89 5.20 0.80
N VAL A 146 -2.93 4.27 0.77
CA VAL A 146 -2.59 3.40 1.90
C VAL A 146 -2.18 4.23 3.11
N ALA A 147 -1.20 5.12 2.97
CA ALA A 147 -0.72 5.98 4.05
C ALA A 147 -1.81 6.90 4.63
N ALA A 148 -2.81 7.29 3.83
CA ALA A 148 -3.92 8.13 4.28
C ALA A 148 -5.05 7.35 4.98
N ARG A 149 -5.08 6.01 4.89
CA ARG A 149 -6.22 5.19 5.28
C ARG A 149 -5.88 4.06 6.25
N SER A 150 -4.63 3.57 6.24
CA SER A 150 -4.23 2.50 7.16
C SER A 150 -4.49 2.91 8.62
N GLY A 151 -5.12 2.00 9.35
CA GLY A 151 -5.36 2.12 10.79
C GLY A 151 -4.27 1.48 11.64
N LEU A 152 -3.21 0.95 11.02
CA LEU A 152 -2.12 0.31 11.74
C LEU A 152 -1.18 1.32 12.38
N ASN A 153 -0.57 0.92 13.50
CA ASN A 153 0.51 1.69 14.11
C ASN A 153 1.76 1.65 13.24
N GLU A 154 2.60 2.67 13.39
CA GLU A 154 3.91 2.70 12.73
C GLU A 154 4.80 1.55 13.21
N HIS A 155 5.56 0.97 12.30
CA HIS A 155 6.49 -0.11 12.62
C HIS A 155 7.61 0.40 13.54
N PRO A 156 8.05 -0.39 14.56
CA PRO A 156 9.08 0.03 15.52
C PRO A 156 10.41 0.39 14.85
N ALA A 157 11.17 1.26 15.51
CA ALA A 157 12.49 1.67 15.04
C ALA A 157 13.51 0.52 15.12
N ALA A 158 14.60 0.63 14.35
CA ALA A 158 15.64 -0.40 14.28
C ALA A 158 16.31 -0.73 15.62
N ALA A 159 16.23 0.18 16.58
CA ALA A 159 16.84 0.01 17.92
C ALA A 159 16.02 -0.87 18.87
N ASP A 160 14.77 -1.19 18.53
CA ASP A 160 13.84 -1.84 19.47
C ASP A 160 14.02 -3.37 19.57
N GLY A 161 14.94 -3.94 18.79
CA GLY A 161 15.29 -5.37 18.85
C GLY A 161 14.36 -6.28 18.04
N VAL A 162 14.76 -7.54 17.88
CA VAL A 162 14.08 -8.55 17.06
C VAL A 162 12.66 -8.83 17.52
N ALA A 163 12.45 -8.97 18.82
CA ALA A 163 11.14 -9.28 19.39
C ALA A 163 10.12 -8.20 19.07
N ALA A 164 10.48 -6.92 19.18
CA ALA A 164 9.60 -5.79 18.88
C ALA A 164 9.14 -5.78 17.42
N HIS A 165 10.01 -6.14 16.48
CA HIS A 165 9.64 -6.24 15.06
C HIS A 165 8.64 -7.36 14.78
N ILE A 166 8.78 -8.52 15.45
CA ILE A 166 7.84 -9.64 15.33
C ILE A 166 6.51 -9.28 16.00
N GLU A 167 6.56 -8.70 17.20
CA GLU A 167 5.37 -8.28 17.96
C GLU A 167 4.51 -7.28 17.17
N SER A 168 5.14 -6.29 16.52
CA SER A 168 4.43 -5.34 15.67
C SER A 168 3.65 -6.04 14.55
N VAL A 169 4.21 -7.06 13.92
CA VAL A 169 3.55 -7.83 12.87
C VAL A 169 2.42 -8.69 13.46
N VAL A 170 2.64 -9.33 14.61
CA VAL A 170 1.61 -10.08 15.35
C VAL A 170 0.39 -9.20 15.62
N LEU A 171 0.62 -8.01 16.20
CA LEU A 171 -0.44 -7.05 16.51
C LEU A 171 -1.19 -6.62 15.24
N ALA A 172 -0.47 -6.34 14.14
CA ALA A 172 -1.09 -5.96 12.88
C ALA A 172 -2.03 -7.06 12.35
N PHE A 173 -1.60 -8.33 12.35
CA PHE A 173 -2.46 -9.44 11.93
C PHE A 173 -3.70 -9.59 12.81
N GLY A 174 -3.57 -9.42 14.12
CA GLY A 174 -4.68 -9.45 15.07
C GLY A 174 -5.70 -8.36 14.82
N LEU A 175 -5.24 -7.11 14.67
CA LEU A 175 -6.08 -5.95 14.38
C LEU A 175 -6.82 -6.09 13.06
N VAL A 176 -6.11 -6.42 11.97
CA VAL A 176 -6.69 -6.53 10.63
C VAL A 176 -7.71 -7.67 10.57
N SER A 177 -7.38 -8.85 11.11
CA SER A 177 -8.34 -9.98 11.13
C SER A 177 -9.57 -9.69 11.98
N GLY A 178 -9.42 -8.95 13.07
CA GLY A 178 -10.53 -8.50 13.92
C GLY A 178 -11.46 -7.55 13.17
N ALA A 179 -10.92 -6.49 12.58
CA ALA A 179 -11.67 -5.51 11.78
C ALA A 179 -12.42 -6.18 10.61
N MET A 180 -11.76 -7.10 9.88
CA MET A 180 -12.42 -7.84 8.81
C MET A 180 -13.63 -8.66 9.26
N ARG A 181 -13.63 -9.19 10.49
CA ARG A 181 -14.81 -9.90 11.03
C ARG A 181 -15.97 -8.95 11.30
N GLU A 182 -15.68 -7.75 11.78
CA GLU A 182 -16.69 -6.70 11.97
C GLU A 182 -17.28 -6.28 10.62
N ASP A 183 -16.44 -6.05 9.63
CA ASP A 183 -16.83 -5.72 8.26
C ASP A 183 -17.70 -6.79 7.59
N CYS A 184 -17.50 -8.08 7.93
CA CYS A 184 -18.37 -9.15 7.48
C CYS A 184 -19.82 -8.95 7.96
N GLY A 185 -20.03 -8.40 9.14
CA GLY A 185 -21.35 -8.03 9.66
C GLY A 185 -22.01 -6.95 8.80
N GLU A 186 -21.26 -5.92 8.43
CA GLU A 186 -21.75 -4.85 7.57
C GLU A 186 -22.09 -5.34 6.17
N LEU A 187 -21.25 -6.19 5.57
CA LEU A 187 -21.51 -6.80 4.25
C LEU A 187 -22.76 -7.69 4.28
N SER A 188 -22.99 -8.43 5.38
CA SER A 188 -24.20 -9.20 5.58
C SER A 188 -25.45 -8.31 5.62
N ALA A 189 -25.38 -7.18 6.34
CA ALA A 189 -26.48 -6.22 6.41
C ALA A 189 -26.78 -5.55 5.04
N LEU A 190 -25.79 -5.50 4.14
CA LEU A 190 -25.98 -5.06 2.75
C LEU A 190 -26.53 -6.15 1.82
N GLY A 191 -26.63 -7.40 2.28
CA GLY A 191 -27.01 -8.57 1.46
C GLY A 191 -25.90 -9.03 0.50
N ASP A 192 -24.66 -8.56 0.64
CA ASP A 192 -23.53 -8.99 -0.20
C ASP A 192 -22.80 -10.20 0.42
N GLU A 193 -23.46 -11.33 0.33
CA GLU A 193 -22.96 -12.61 0.87
C GLU A 193 -21.67 -13.07 0.17
N THR A 194 -21.46 -12.69 -1.11
CA THR A 194 -20.23 -13.03 -1.84
C THR A 194 -19.03 -12.29 -1.28
N SER A 195 -19.13 -10.99 -1.08
CA SER A 195 -18.06 -10.18 -0.45
C SER A 195 -17.81 -10.61 0.98
N ARG A 196 -18.88 -10.90 1.75
CA ARG A 196 -18.78 -11.42 3.11
C ARG A 196 -17.96 -12.73 3.16
N LYS A 197 -18.22 -13.67 2.23
CA LYS A 197 -17.47 -14.94 2.19
C LYS A 197 -15.99 -14.72 1.81
N VAL A 198 -15.69 -13.83 0.88
CA VAL A 198 -14.31 -13.52 0.51
C VAL A 198 -13.57 -12.92 1.70
N LEU A 199 -14.14 -11.90 2.33
CA LEU A 199 -13.53 -11.23 3.47
C LEU A 199 -13.40 -12.15 4.68
N GLY A 200 -14.40 -12.97 4.98
CA GLY A 200 -14.39 -13.93 6.07
C GLY A 200 -13.28 -14.97 5.94
N ARG A 201 -13.06 -15.51 4.73
CA ARG A 201 -11.95 -16.44 4.47
C ARG A 201 -10.60 -15.77 4.67
N THR A 202 -10.46 -14.51 4.23
CA THR A 202 -9.24 -13.72 4.46
C THR A 202 -8.98 -13.54 5.95
N ALA A 203 -10.01 -13.17 6.72
CA ALA A 203 -9.91 -13.03 8.17
C ALA A 203 -9.50 -14.34 8.88
N GLU A 204 -10.05 -15.48 8.47
CA GLU A 204 -9.68 -16.80 8.99
C GLU A 204 -8.21 -17.14 8.72
N GLN A 205 -7.73 -16.89 7.49
CA GLN A 205 -6.34 -17.14 7.14
C GLN A 205 -5.37 -16.23 7.89
N PHE A 206 -5.75 -14.98 8.13
CA PHE A 206 -4.95 -14.04 8.91
C PHE A 206 -4.94 -14.40 10.39
N THR A 207 -6.05 -14.90 10.94
CA THR A 207 -6.08 -15.42 12.30
C THR A 207 -5.11 -16.59 12.46
N HIS A 208 -5.12 -17.53 11.53
CA HIS A 208 -4.18 -18.65 11.57
C HIS A 208 -2.70 -18.20 11.42
N CYS A 209 -2.44 -17.17 10.60
CA CYS A 209 -1.10 -16.59 10.49
C CYS A 209 -0.69 -15.89 11.79
N HIS A 210 -1.59 -15.15 12.42
CA HIS A 210 -1.41 -14.52 13.73
C HIS A 210 -0.99 -15.52 14.80
N GLU A 211 -1.73 -16.61 14.98
CA GLU A 211 -1.43 -17.69 15.95
C GLU A 211 -0.02 -18.26 15.76
N ARG A 212 0.40 -18.45 14.51
CA ARG A 212 1.75 -18.94 14.19
C ARG A 212 2.83 -17.94 14.51
N LEU A 213 2.58 -16.65 14.29
CA LEU A 213 3.49 -15.56 14.62
C LEU A 213 3.59 -15.36 16.13
N GLU A 214 2.50 -15.51 16.88
CA GLU A 214 2.50 -15.51 18.36
C GLU A 214 3.35 -16.65 18.92
N THR A 215 3.21 -17.85 18.37
CA THR A 215 4.04 -19.00 18.76
C THR A 215 5.52 -18.72 18.53
N LEU A 216 5.87 -18.08 17.40
CA LEU A 216 7.22 -17.70 17.10
C LEU A 216 7.76 -16.62 18.06
N LEU A 217 6.96 -15.61 18.37
CA LEU A 217 7.32 -14.54 19.31
C LEU A 217 7.65 -15.12 20.69
N SER A 218 6.82 -16.04 21.19
CA SER A 218 7.03 -16.72 22.48
C SER A 218 8.35 -17.51 22.50
N ALA A 219 8.65 -18.26 21.44
CA ALA A 219 9.90 -19.01 21.32
C ALA A 219 11.14 -18.09 21.26
N THR A 220 11.02 -16.94 20.58
CA THR A 220 12.10 -15.93 20.48
C THR A 220 12.38 -15.29 21.85
N ALA A 221 11.34 -15.02 22.64
CA ALA A 221 11.48 -14.50 23.99
C ALA A 221 12.18 -15.49 24.92
N GLU A 222 11.82 -16.77 24.90
CA GLU A 222 12.45 -17.81 25.71
C GLU A 222 13.94 -17.99 25.40
N SER A 223 14.33 -17.97 24.10
CA SER A 223 15.74 -18.09 23.70
C SER A 223 16.59 -16.90 24.15
N SER A 224 16.03 -15.73 24.19
CA SER A 224 16.71 -14.49 24.64
C SER A 224 16.99 -14.49 26.15
N PHE A 225 16.19 -15.21 26.96
CA PHE A 225 16.44 -15.41 28.39
C PHE A 225 17.47 -16.51 28.69
N ALA A 226 17.63 -17.49 27.80
CA ALA A 226 18.56 -18.59 27.97
C ALA A 226 20.02 -18.20 27.68
N ASP A 227 20.24 -17.15 26.92
CA ASP A 227 21.56 -16.64 26.54
C ASP A 227 22.11 -15.55 27.49
N GLN A 228 21.44 -15.21 28.61
CA GLN A 228 21.86 -14.31 29.67
C GLN A 228 22.32 -15.07 30.92
#